data_f9ae37af6e85b493386f2d834bb8129a
#
_entry.id   f9ae37af6e85b493386f2d834bb8129a
#
_cell.length_a   1.000
_cell.length_b   1.000
_cell.length_c   1.000
_cell.angle_alpha   90.00
_cell.angle_beta   90.00
_cell.angle_gamma   90.00
#
_symmetry.space_group_name_H-M   'P 1'
#
loop_
_entity.id
_entity.type
_entity.pdbx_description
1 polymer ?
#
loop_
_entity_poly.entity_id
_entity_poly.type
_entity_poly.pdbx_seq_one_letter_code
_entity_poly.pdbx_strand_id
1 'polypeptide(L)'
;MFGELVCGPPGSGKTTYCEGKRQFLSVYEPTRPVVLLNLDPANEDIFPYPCDVDIREVVSHVRVMETEELGPNGSYLFCAALMERRIDWIIQKVEEAVDRRLRDVVITGGGSVHPRPPYLIIDCPGQVEFYLGSPVMHTLFRALQKRLCCTLCTVHLVDASVSTRDISTYVSSCLLSITTMIDHELPHINVFSKWDTLSVEDSEEGEAYLRASSFMAEDFDRLWKKQLRQRRRNQRLAKLYPTGAEKLDARDEPSAAARDDMEVEAIDLEKDGGHLYRYSKAVMEVVDGYGLIGFLPLDVQSQDMMTRLTQQIDDCIGNFL
;
A
#
# COMPACT_ATOMS: atom_id res chain seq x y z
N MET A 1 14.09 -17.97 -7.77
CA MET A 1 13.38 -17.46 -6.57
C MET A 1 12.42 -16.36 -7.00
N PHE A 2 11.24 -16.26 -6.38
CA PHE A 2 10.28 -15.20 -6.61
C PHE A 2 10.13 -14.36 -5.35
N GLY A 3 9.60 -13.14 -5.48
CA GLY A 3 9.37 -12.33 -4.30
C GLY A 3 8.55 -11.09 -4.56
N GLU A 4 8.09 -10.48 -3.49
CA GLU A 4 7.34 -9.23 -3.50
C GLU A 4 7.96 -8.21 -2.55
N LEU A 5 7.97 -6.97 -3.01
CA LEU A 5 8.35 -5.81 -2.24
C LEU A 5 7.07 -5.12 -1.77
N VAL A 6 6.83 -5.11 -0.47
CA VAL A 6 5.64 -4.50 0.12
C VAL A 6 5.97 -3.08 0.57
N CYS A 7 5.47 -2.10 -0.15
CA CYS A 7 5.68 -0.69 0.15
C CYS A 7 4.37 0.08 0.25
N GLY A 8 4.43 1.33 0.68
CA GLY A 8 3.26 2.20 0.85
C GLY A 8 3.41 3.14 2.04
N PRO A 9 2.54 4.16 2.17
CA PRO A 9 2.63 5.15 3.22
C PRO A 9 2.48 4.56 4.63
N PRO A 10 2.83 5.32 5.69
CA PRO A 10 2.64 4.87 7.06
C PRO A 10 1.17 4.51 7.32
N GLY A 11 0.94 3.45 8.09
CA GLY A 11 -0.40 3.00 8.43
C GLY A 11 -1.15 2.25 7.31
N SER A 12 -0.57 2.03 6.14
CA SER A 12 -1.22 1.29 5.03
C SER A 12 -1.34 -0.23 5.24
N GLY A 13 -0.88 -0.78 6.37
CA GLY A 13 -1.05 -2.19 6.70
C GLY A 13 0.00 -3.13 6.11
N LYS A 14 1.19 -2.65 5.72
CA LYS A 14 2.28 -3.44 5.12
C LYS A 14 2.64 -4.67 5.95
N THR A 15 2.99 -4.46 7.20
CA THR A 15 3.41 -5.52 8.12
C THR A 15 2.30 -6.55 8.37
N THR A 16 1.04 -6.10 8.46
CA THR A 16 -0.13 -6.98 8.56
C THR A 16 -0.32 -7.81 7.29
N TYR A 17 -0.12 -7.19 6.13
CA TYR A 17 -0.16 -7.90 4.86
C TYR A 17 0.95 -8.94 4.75
N CYS A 18 2.19 -8.61 5.13
CA CYS A 18 3.32 -9.55 5.11
C CYS A 18 3.03 -10.81 5.94
N GLU A 19 2.46 -10.65 7.14
CA GLU A 19 2.05 -11.79 7.96
C GLU A 19 0.88 -12.57 7.32
N GLY A 20 -0.15 -11.89 6.85
CA GLY A 20 -1.28 -12.54 6.18
C GLY A 20 -0.84 -13.31 4.94
N LYS A 21 0.06 -12.75 4.13
CA LYS A 21 0.63 -13.41 2.96
C LYS A 21 1.45 -14.65 3.34
N ARG A 22 2.28 -14.55 4.37
CA ARG A 22 3.03 -15.69 4.90
C ARG A 22 2.10 -16.83 5.34
N GLN A 23 1.05 -16.49 6.12
CA GLN A 23 0.06 -17.47 6.57
C GLN A 23 -0.68 -18.09 5.37
N PHE A 24 -1.12 -17.27 4.44
CA PHE A 24 -1.78 -17.73 3.21
C PHE A 24 -0.90 -18.74 2.46
N LEU A 25 0.36 -18.39 2.17
CA LEU A 25 1.28 -19.28 1.47
C LEU A 25 1.57 -20.56 2.27
N SER A 26 1.64 -20.49 3.60
CA SER A 26 1.87 -21.69 4.43
C SER A 26 0.73 -22.72 4.34
N VAL A 27 -0.50 -22.24 4.07
CA VAL A 27 -1.69 -23.12 3.94
C VAL A 27 -1.86 -23.61 2.50
N TYR A 28 -1.73 -22.72 1.52
CA TYR A 28 -2.02 -23.05 0.12
C TYR A 28 -0.83 -23.60 -0.63
N GLU A 29 0.38 -23.29 -0.19
CA GLU A 29 1.63 -23.74 -0.80
C GLU A 29 2.62 -24.27 0.25
N PRO A 30 2.27 -25.30 1.01
CA PRO A 30 3.07 -25.78 2.15
C PRO A 30 4.47 -26.28 1.78
N THR A 31 4.71 -26.55 0.50
CA THR A 31 6.03 -26.98 -0.01
C THR A 31 6.89 -25.82 -0.50
N ARG A 32 6.38 -24.57 -0.44
CA ARG A 32 7.12 -23.39 -0.84
C ARG A 32 7.84 -22.78 0.38
N PRO A 33 9.17 -22.70 0.36
CA PRO A 33 9.92 -21.97 1.39
C PRO A 33 9.60 -20.48 1.30
N VAL A 34 9.07 -19.91 2.38
CA VAL A 34 8.78 -18.47 2.49
C VAL A 34 9.79 -17.84 3.43
N VAL A 35 10.43 -16.78 2.98
CA VAL A 35 11.41 -15.98 3.74
C VAL A 35 10.88 -14.57 3.91
N LEU A 36 10.88 -14.06 5.15
CA LEU A 36 10.52 -12.67 5.46
C LEU A 36 11.74 -11.85 5.78
N LEU A 37 11.88 -10.74 5.04
CA LEU A 37 12.91 -9.72 5.20
C LEU A 37 12.28 -8.43 5.70
N ASN A 38 12.61 -8.00 6.92
CA ASN A 38 12.28 -6.68 7.42
C ASN A 38 13.36 -5.66 7.02
N LEU A 39 12.97 -4.63 6.29
CA LEU A 39 13.82 -3.49 5.93
C LEU A 39 13.53 -2.23 6.76
N ASP A 40 12.52 -2.24 7.64
CA ASP A 40 12.20 -1.09 8.48
C ASP A 40 13.11 -1.04 9.73
N PRO A 41 14.06 -0.08 9.80
CA PRO A 41 14.96 0.05 10.93
C PRO A 41 14.29 0.61 12.20
N ALA A 42 13.04 1.08 12.09
CA ALA A 42 12.25 1.65 13.18
C ALA A 42 11.03 0.80 13.55
N ASN A 43 10.91 -0.41 13.03
CA ASN A 43 9.79 -1.28 13.37
C ASN A 43 9.78 -1.59 14.87
N GLU A 44 8.60 -1.89 15.41
CA GLU A 44 8.44 -2.21 16.85
C GLU A 44 9.24 -3.46 17.23
N ASP A 45 9.58 -3.59 18.52
CA ASP A 45 10.38 -4.73 19.01
C ASP A 45 9.65 -6.06 18.86
N ILE A 46 8.33 -6.06 18.93
CA ILE A 46 7.50 -7.25 18.77
C ILE A 46 6.93 -7.27 17.37
N PHE A 47 7.43 -8.19 16.55
CA PHE A 47 6.87 -8.42 15.22
C PHE A 47 5.59 -9.25 15.28
N PRO A 48 4.62 -8.98 14.42
CA PRO A 48 3.46 -9.84 14.24
C PRO A 48 3.79 -11.15 13.51
N TYR A 49 4.99 -11.26 12.91
CA TYR A 49 5.44 -12.42 12.16
C TYR A 49 6.85 -12.89 12.56
N PRO A 50 7.19 -14.18 12.33
CA PRO A 50 8.54 -14.68 12.51
C PRO A 50 9.45 -14.14 11.40
N CYS A 51 10.24 -13.11 11.71
CA CYS A 51 11.19 -12.49 10.79
C CYS A 51 12.40 -13.39 10.58
N ASP A 52 12.75 -13.69 9.32
CA ASP A 52 13.93 -14.51 8.98
C ASP A 52 15.19 -13.68 8.87
N VAL A 53 15.08 -12.44 8.36
CA VAL A 53 16.17 -11.48 8.21
C VAL A 53 15.68 -10.12 8.66
N ASP A 54 16.34 -9.57 9.68
CA ASP A 54 15.96 -8.30 10.28
C ASP A 54 17.08 -7.28 10.13
N ILE A 55 16.81 -6.19 9.42
CA ILE A 55 17.81 -5.12 9.22
C ILE A 55 18.24 -4.47 10.55
N ARG A 56 17.40 -4.52 11.60
CA ARG A 56 17.69 -3.94 12.91
C ARG A 56 18.87 -4.61 13.60
N GLU A 57 19.28 -5.82 13.18
CA GLU A 57 20.51 -6.45 13.66
C GLU A 57 21.76 -5.60 13.35
N VAL A 58 21.73 -4.84 12.26
CA VAL A 58 22.87 -4.05 11.77
C VAL A 58 22.63 -2.56 11.67
N VAL A 59 21.36 -2.13 11.54
CA VAL A 59 20.95 -0.73 11.41
C VAL A 59 19.72 -0.49 12.29
N SER A 60 19.88 0.27 13.37
CA SER A 60 18.80 0.63 14.28
C SER A 60 18.53 2.13 14.23
N HIS A 61 17.30 2.51 13.92
CA HIS A 61 16.86 3.90 13.88
C HIS A 61 17.05 4.62 15.23
N VAL A 62 16.73 3.97 16.34
CA VAL A 62 16.89 4.53 17.68
C VAL A 62 18.36 4.83 17.98
N ARG A 63 19.26 3.88 17.68
CA ARG A 63 20.71 4.09 17.88
C ARG A 63 21.24 5.23 17.01
N VAL A 64 20.78 5.33 15.76
CA VAL A 64 21.20 6.42 14.86
C VAL A 64 20.72 7.78 15.40
N MET A 65 19.49 7.88 15.91
CA MET A 65 18.99 9.10 16.52
C MET A 65 19.87 9.55 17.71
N GLU A 66 20.24 8.59 18.56
CA GLU A 66 21.04 8.85 19.77
C GLU A 66 22.50 9.20 19.45
N THR A 67 23.13 8.48 18.51
CA THR A 67 24.58 8.64 18.23
C THR A 67 24.87 9.82 17.31
N GLU A 68 23.98 10.10 16.36
CA GLU A 68 24.20 11.16 15.36
C GLU A 68 23.41 12.44 15.71
N GLU A 69 22.70 12.44 16.86
CA GLU A 69 21.86 13.56 17.30
C GLU A 69 20.87 14.06 16.23
N LEU A 70 20.32 13.12 15.41
CA LEU A 70 19.42 13.43 14.30
C LEU A 70 17.96 13.32 14.73
N GLY A 71 17.13 14.20 14.16
CA GLY A 71 15.68 14.05 14.25
C GLY A 71 15.17 12.84 13.46
N PRO A 72 13.88 12.43 13.67
CA PRO A 72 13.32 11.19 13.08
C PRO A 72 13.54 11.06 11.57
N ASN A 73 13.28 12.10 10.78
CA ASN A 73 13.41 12.03 9.33
C ASN A 73 14.87 11.95 8.87
N GLY A 74 15.75 12.73 9.53
CA GLY A 74 17.19 12.70 9.23
C GLY A 74 17.82 11.34 9.54
N SER A 75 17.41 10.72 10.62
CA SER A 75 17.90 9.39 11.02
C SER A 75 17.45 8.29 10.04
N TYR A 76 16.25 8.38 9.43
CA TYR A 76 15.84 7.44 8.38
C TYR A 76 16.73 7.53 7.13
N LEU A 77 17.07 8.73 6.67
CA LEU A 77 17.98 8.91 5.54
C LEU A 77 19.38 8.37 5.86
N PHE A 78 19.84 8.58 7.09
CA PHE A 78 21.10 8.02 7.55
C PHE A 78 21.08 6.48 7.61
N CYS A 79 19.98 5.91 8.12
CA CYS A 79 19.75 4.46 8.09
C CYS A 79 19.78 3.90 6.66
N ALA A 80 19.16 4.58 5.70
CA ALA A 80 19.19 4.17 4.29
C ALA A 80 20.64 4.11 3.75
N ALA A 81 21.45 5.12 4.04
CA ALA A 81 22.86 5.15 3.66
C ALA A 81 23.69 4.05 4.34
N LEU A 82 23.39 3.71 5.60
CA LEU A 82 24.03 2.59 6.30
C LEU A 82 23.61 1.25 5.68
N MET A 83 22.33 1.08 5.34
CA MET A 83 21.82 -0.13 4.69
C MET A 83 22.47 -0.37 3.33
N GLU A 84 22.69 0.68 2.53
CA GLU A 84 23.38 0.56 1.25
C GLU A 84 24.77 -0.07 1.41
N ARG A 85 25.49 0.28 2.49
CA ARG A 85 26.79 -0.32 2.83
C ARG A 85 26.69 -1.75 3.36
N ARG A 86 25.51 -2.23 3.69
CA ARG A 86 25.20 -3.55 4.23
C ARG A 86 24.47 -4.48 3.27
N ILE A 87 24.36 -4.11 2.01
CA ILE A 87 23.66 -4.93 0.99
C ILE A 87 24.24 -6.35 0.93
N ASP A 88 25.56 -6.51 0.99
CA ASP A 88 26.20 -7.83 1.00
C ASP A 88 25.75 -8.68 2.18
N TRP A 89 25.64 -8.08 3.37
CA TRP A 89 25.13 -8.75 4.56
C TRP A 89 23.67 -9.17 4.37
N ILE A 90 22.81 -8.28 3.83
CA ILE A 90 21.41 -8.59 3.57
C ILE A 90 21.29 -9.78 2.64
N ILE A 91 22.01 -9.77 1.51
CA ILE A 91 21.97 -10.84 0.52
C ILE A 91 22.42 -12.18 1.12
N GLN A 92 23.53 -12.16 1.86
CA GLN A 92 24.04 -13.36 2.54
C GLN A 92 23.01 -13.92 3.53
N LYS A 93 22.36 -13.05 4.32
CA LYS A 93 21.35 -13.48 5.29
C LYS A 93 20.09 -14.04 4.62
N VAL A 94 19.65 -13.45 3.51
CA VAL A 94 18.55 -13.99 2.71
C VAL A 94 18.92 -15.37 2.16
N GLU A 95 20.11 -15.57 1.64
CA GLU A 95 20.60 -16.86 1.15
C GLU A 95 20.62 -17.92 2.27
N GLU A 96 21.19 -17.60 3.44
CA GLU A 96 21.20 -18.45 4.62
C GLU A 96 19.77 -18.84 5.07
N ALA A 97 18.83 -17.87 5.04
CA ALA A 97 17.43 -18.09 5.40
C ALA A 97 16.71 -18.99 4.37
N VAL A 98 16.95 -18.77 3.08
CA VAL A 98 16.40 -19.62 2.00
C VAL A 98 16.88 -21.06 2.18
N ASP A 99 18.17 -21.27 2.40
CA ASP A 99 18.74 -22.62 2.60
C ASP A 99 18.18 -23.31 3.84
N ARG A 100 17.96 -22.56 4.92
CA ARG A 100 17.32 -23.07 6.14
C ARG A 100 15.88 -23.51 5.86
N ARG A 101 15.06 -22.65 5.24
CA ARG A 101 13.67 -22.95 4.91
C ARG A 101 13.53 -24.09 3.93
N LEU A 102 14.43 -24.22 2.95
CA LEU A 102 14.47 -25.37 2.03
C LEU A 102 14.70 -26.68 2.79
N ARG A 103 15.65 -26.71 3.73
CA ARG A 103 15.89 -27.89 4.57
C ARG A 103 14.68 -28.25 5.41
N ASP A 104 14.01 -27.26 6.00
CA ASP A 104 12.81 -27.47 6.83
C ASP A 104 11.69 -28.13 6.01
N VAL A 105 11.44 -27.67 4.78
CA VAL A 105 10.42 -28.27 3.88
C VAL A 105 10.76 -29.70 3.53
N VAL A 106 12.02 -30.00 3.23
CA VAL A 106 12.46 -31.38 2.89
C VAL A 106 12.32 -32.32 4.11
N ILE A 107 12.68 -31.85 5.29
CA ILE A 107 12.60 -32.65 6.53
C ILE A 107 11.14 -32.93 6.88
N THR A 108 10.27 -31.92 6.87
CA THR A 108 8.85 -32.06 7.21
C THR A 108 8.09 -32.89 6.18
N GLY A 109 8.50 -32.85 4.91
CA GLY A 109 7.94 -33.64 3.82
C GLY A 109 8.43 -35.09 3.73
N GLY A 110 9.20 -35.58 4.68
CA GLY A 110 9.66 -36.97 4.72
C GLY A 110 10.67 -37.35 3.61
N GLY A 111 11.37 -36.38 3.06
CA GLY A 111 12.42 -36.58 2.05
C GLY A 111 11.95 -36.87 0.62
N SER A 112 10.63 -37.01 0.39
CA SER A 112 10.05 -37.29 -0.93
C SER A 112 9.41 -36.06 -1.60
N VAL A 113 9.41 -34.92 -0.93
CA VAL A 113 8.78 -33.69 -1.40
C VAL A 113 9.79 -32.84 -2.17
N HIS A 114 9.44 -32.48 -3.40
CA HIS A 114 10.18 -31.48 -4.15
C HIS A 114 9.70 -30.10 -3.75
N PRO A 115 10.56 -29.27 -3.11
CA PRO A 115 10.17 -27.93 -2.72
C PRO A 115 9.89 -27.06 -3.96
N ARG A 116 8.87 -26.22 -3.86
CA ARG A 116 8.64 -25.16 -4.86
C ARG A 116 9.75 -24.09 -4.78
N PRO A 117 9.91 -23.27 -5.82
CA PRO A 117 10.85 -22.17 -5.78
C PRO A 117 10.59 -21.26 -4.55
N PRO A 118 11.65 -20.89 -3.81
CA PRO A 118 11.52 -20.02 -2.65
C PRO A 118 10.83 -18.69 -2.95
N TYR A 119 10.10 -18.17 -1.98
CA TYR A 119 9.38 -16.90 -2.06
C TYR A 119 9.87 -15.92 -0.99
N LEU A 120 10.24 -14.73 -1.41
CA LEU A 120 10.75 -13.65 -0.55
C LEU A 120 9.68 -12.58 -0.38
N ILE A 121 9.30 -12.28 0.86
CA ILE A 121 8.44 -11.17 1.21
C ILE A 121 9.31 -10.10 1.88
N ILE A 122 9.33 -8.90 1.32
CA ILE A 122 10.14 -7.78 1.78
C ILE A 122 9.21 -6.71 2.37
N ASP A 123 9.27 -6.52 3.69
CA ASP A 123 8.53 -5.50 4.41
C ASP A 123 9.34 -4.20 4.45
N CYS A 124 8.85 -3.15 3.76
CA CYS A 124 9.53 -1.86 3.66
C CYS A 124 9.08 -0.87 4.73
N PRO A 125 9.95 0.08 5.11
CA PRO A 125 9.57 1.21 5.94
C PRO A 125 8.36 1.97 5.36
N GLY A 126 7.57 2.59 6.24
CA GLY A 126 6.45 3.43 5.83
C GLY A 126 6.86 4.81 5.33
N GLN A 127 8.09 5.21 5.56
CA GLN A 127 8.58 6.52 5.12
C GLN A 127 8.78 6.53 3.60
N VAL A 128 8.07 7.43 2.91
CA VAL A 128 8.09 7.52 1.44
C VAL A 128 9.51 7.78 0.93
N GLU A 129 10.25 8.65 1.62
CA GLU A 129 11.63 9.03 1.29
C GLU A 129 12.60 7.85 1.37
N PHE A 130 12.24 6.79 2.06
CA PHE A 130 13.09 5.61 2.18
C PHE A 130 12.97 4.71 0.96
N TYR A 131 11.75 4.45 0.49
CA TYR A 131 11.53 3.51 -0.62
C TYR A 131 11.41 4.21 -1.99
N LEU A 132 11.25 5.53 -2.02
CA LEU A 132 11.14 6.32 -3.23
C LEU A 132 12.38 7.22 -3.42
N GLY A 133 13.03 7.11 -4.55
CA GLY A 133 14.23 7.88 -4.88
C GLY A 133 15.47 7.51 -4.04
N SER A 134 15.44 6.41 -3.30
CA SER A 134 16.55 5.99 -2.46
C SER A 134 17.48 5.04 -3.21
N PRO A 135 18.79 5.36 -3.31
CA PRO A 135 19.76 4.49 -3.99
C PRO A 135 19.82 3.08 -3.39
N VAL A 136 19.51 2.92 -2.10
CA VAL A 136 19.58 1.62 -1.41
C VAL A 136 18.60 0.62 -2.02
N MET A 137 17.38 1.06 -2.42
CA MET A 137 16.38 0.17 -2.98
C MET A 137 16.83 -0.38 -4.34
N HIS A 138 17.30 0.48 -5.24
CA HIS A 138 17.84 0.06 -6.54
C HIS A 138 19.04 -0.88 -6.40
N THR A 139 19.95 -0.57 -5.46
CA THR A 139 21.13 -1.41 -5.20
C THR A 139 20.70 -2.78 -4.68
N LEU A 140 19.74 -2.82 -3.77
CA LEU A 140 19.17 -4.05 -3.22
C LEU A 140 18.47 -4.89 -4.31
N PHE A 141 17.60 -4.29 -5.13
CA PHE A 141 16.90 -5.01 -6.20
C PHE A 141 17.87 -5.64 -7.19
N ARG A 142 18.86 -4.85 -7.63
CA ARG A 142 19.91 -5.36 -8.53
C ARG A 142 20.72 -6.51 -7.91
N ALA A 143 21.00 -6.41 -6.61
CA ALA A 143 21.73 -7.47 -5.90
C ALA A 143 20.89 -8.75 -5.79
N LEU A 144 19.61 -8.65 -5.40
CA LEU A 144 18.67 -9.78 -5.33
C LEU A 144 18.51 -10.46 -6.71
N GLN A 145 18.31 -9.66 -7.76
CA GLN A 145 18.16 -10.18 -9.13
C GLN A 145 19.42 -10.87 -9.63
N LYS A 146 20.61 -10.26 -9.44
CA LYS A 146 21.86 -10.78 -9.99
C LYS A 146 22.43 -11.94 -9.20
N ARG A 147 22.35 -11.90 -7.87
CA ARG A 147 23.02 -12.88 -7.00
C ARG A 147 22.11 -14.06 -6.65
N LEU A 148 20.82 -13.80 -6.44
CA LEU A 148 19.85 -14.82 -6.03
C LEU A 148 18.89 -15.20 -7.15
N CYS A 149 19.04 -14.64 -8.35
CA CYS A 149 18.10 -14.84 -9.47
C CYS A 149 16.64 -14.63 -9.04
N CYS A 150 16.41 -13.60 -8.21
CA CYS A 150 15.09 -13.30 -7.68
C CYS A 150 14.29 -12.43 -8.64
N THR A 151 13.13 -12.91 -9.08
CA THR A 151 12.16 -12.09 -9.81
C THR A 151 11.24 -11.41 -8.80
N LEU A 152 11.18 -10.09 -8.82
CA LEU A 152 10.46 -9.26 -7.85
C LEU A 152 9.29 -8.54 -8.49
N CYS A 153 8.22 -8.36 -7.70
CA CYS A 153 7.09 -7.48 -7.98
C CYS A 153 6.93 -6.48 -6.83
N THR A 154 6.58 -5.25 -7.12
CA THR A 154 6.20 -4.26 -6.10
C THR A 154 4.70 -4.37 -5.82
N VAL A 155 4.35 -4.56 -4.54
CA VAL A 155 2.99 -4.49 -4.02
C VAL A 155 2.86 -3.19 -3.23
N HIS A 156 2.21 -2.19 -3.84
CA HIS A 156 2.04 -0.87 -3.25
C HIS A 156 0.70 -0.79 -2.53
N LEU A 157 0.74 -0.77 -1.20
CA LEU A 157 -0.44 -0.74 -0.33
C LEU A 157 -0.84 0.70 0.00
N VAL A 158 -2.10 1.01 -0.21
CA VAL A 158 -2.71 2.30 0.16
C VAL A 158 -3.96 2.03 0.98
N ASP A 159 -4.15 2.74 2.09
CA ASP A 159 -5.34 2.59 2.94
C ASP A 159 -6.59 3.06 2.20
N ALA A 160 -7.55 2.14 1.98
CA ALA A 160 -8.79 2.42 1.26
C ALA A 160 -9.60 3.53 1.93
N SER A 161 -9.77 3.48 3.26
CA SER A 161 -10.57 4.44 4.02
C SER A 161 -10.02 5.87 3.94
N VAL A 162 -8.71 6.02 3.79
CA VAL A 162 -8.05 7.32 3.62
C VAL A 162 -8.15 7.78 2.19
N SER A 163 -7.86 6.91 1.23
CA SER A 163 -7.74 7.27 -0.19
C SER A 163 -9.08 7.54 -0.85
N THR A 164 -10.15 6.85 -0.45
CA THR A 164 -11.49 7.05 -1.01
C THR A 164 -12.29 8.14 -0.31
N ARG A 165 -11.77 8.72 0.79
CA ARG A 165 -12.45 9.76 1.55
C ARG A 165 -12.74 11.03 0.73
N ASP A 166 -11.83 11.42 -0.13
CA ASP A 166 -11.99 12.53 -1.05
C ASP A 166 -11.11 12.36 -2.31
N ILE A 167 -11.53 13.02 -3.39
CA ILE A 167 -10.86 12.90 -4.69
C ILE A 167 -9.42 13.41 -4.65
N SER A 168 -9.13 14.45 -3.87
CA SER A 168 -7.77 15.01 -3.79
C SER A 168 -6.81 13.99 -3.16
N THR A 169 -7.26 13.26 -2.14
CA THR A 169 -6.50 12.18 -1.51
C THR A 169 -6.31 11.01 -2.46
N TYR A 170 -7.37 10.66 -3.21
CA TYR A 170 -7.27 9.63 -4.25
C TYR A 170 -6.25 9.97 -5.34
N VAL A 171 -6.32 11.21 -5.87
CA VAL A 171 -5.36 11.70 -6.86
C VAL A 171 -3.92 11.66 -6.32
N SER A 172 -3.73 12.01 -5.05
CA SER A 172 -2.42 11.93 -4.40
C SER A 172 -1.92 10.48 -4.29
N SER A 173 -2.84 9.54 -3.99
CA SER A 173 -2.52 8.11 -3.96
C SER A 173 -2.13 7.58 -5.35
N CYS A 174 -2.83 7.99 -6.40
CA CYS A 174 -2.48 7.66 -7.78
C CYS A 174 -1.10 8.20 -8.18
N LEU A 175 -0.81 9.47 -7.83
CA LEU A 175 0.52 10.06 -8.09
C LEU A 175 1.64 9.30 -7.37
N LEU A 176 1.43 8.97 -6.09
CA LEU A 176 2.41 8.21 -5.33
C LEU A 176 2.64 6.83 -5.97
N SER A 177 1.57 6.16 -6.40
CA SER A 177 1.65 4.87 -7.08
C SER A 177 2.44 4.93 -8.38
N ILE A 178 2.14 5.92 -9.25
CA ILE A 178 2.91 6.11 -10.50
C ILE A 178 4.38 6.38 -10.20
N THR A 179 4.66 7.28 -9.27
CA THR A 179 6.03 7.65 -8.94
C THR A 179 6.80 6.43 -8.43
N THR A 180 6.18 5.62 -7.57
CA THR A 180 6.79 4.38 -7.05
C THR A 180 7.02 3.35 -8.18
N MET A 181 6.06 3.21 -9.09
CA MET A 181 6.19 2.32 -10.25
C MET A 181 7.37 2.71 -11.16
N ILE A 182 7.49 4.01 -11.45
CA ILE A 182 8.57 4.53 -12.30
C ILE A 182 9.93 4.39 -11.60
N ASP A 183 9.98 4.70 -10.29
CA ASP A 183 11.23 4.66 -9.53
C ASP A 183 11.74 3.22 -9.35
N HIS A 184 10.88 2.26 -9.02
CA HIS A 184 11.31 0.88 -8.76
C HIS A 184 11.70 0.11 -10.03
N GLU A 185 11.14 0.47 -11.19
CA GLU A 185 11.36 -0.25 -12.47
C GLU A 185 11.03 -1.76 -12.36
N LEU A 186 10.09 -2.13 -11.50
CA LEU A 186 9.62 -3.50 -11.27
C LEU A 186 8.15 -3.65 -11.74
N PRO A 187 7.69 -4.88 -12.04
CA PRO A 187 6.26 -5.16 -12.12
C PRO A 187 5.56 -4.62 -10.87
N HIS A 188 4.43 -3.94 -11.04
CA HIS A 188 3.83 -3.13 -9.97
C HIS A 188 2.34 -3.39 -9.85
N ILE A 189 1.88 -3.65 -8.63
CA ILE A 189 0.47 -3.87 -8.31
C ILE A 189 0.07 -2.89 -7.21
N ASN A 190 -0.98 -2.11 -7.47
CA ASN A 190 -1.55 -1.20 -6.48
C ASN A 190 -2.70 -1.88 -5.75
N VAL A 191 -2.73 -1.73 -4.44
CA VAL A 191 -3.69 -2.41 -3.57
C VAL A 191 -4.32 -1.41 -2.62
N PHE A 192 -5.65 -1.37 -2.59
CA PHE A 192 -6.42 -0.75 -1.52
C PHE A 192 -6.53 -1.73 -0.35
N SER A 193 -5.70 -1.52 0.64
CA SER A 193 -5.72 -2.30 1.89
C SER A 193 -6.86 -1.87 2.81
N LYS A 194 -7.15 -2.70 3.80
CA LYS A 194 -8.19 -2.45 4.82
C LYS A 194 -9.58 -2.23 4.21
N TRP A 195 -9.89 -2.95 3.15
CA TRP A 195 -11.18 -2.86 2.48
C TRP A 195 -12.34 -3.23 3.38
N ASP A 196 -12.09 -4.10 4.36
CA ASP A 196 -13.01 -4.51 5.44
C ASP A 196 -13.43 -3.37 6.37
N THR A 197 -12.67 -2.29 6.43
CA THR A 197 -12.98 -1.14 7.30
C THR A 197 -13.94 -0.14 6.67
N LEU A 198 -14.23 -0.28 5.37
CA LEU A 198 -15.19 0.56 4.66
C LEU A 198 -16.61 0.17 5.07
N SER A 199 -17.48 1.17 5.27
CA SER A 199 -18.92 0.91 5.40
C SER A 199 -19.48 0.37 4.07
N VAL A 200 -20.66 -0.26 4.10
CA VAL A 200 -21.30 -0.79 2.87
C VAL A 200 -21.49 0.32 1.84
N GLU A 201 -21.94 1.51 2.27
CA GLU A 201 -22.11 2.68 1.40
C GLU A 201 -20.79 3.18 0.84
N ASP A 202 -19.74 3.23 1.68
CA ASP A 202 -18.40 3.65 1.26
C ASP A 202 -17.74 2.61 0.34
N SER A 203 -18.05 1.33 0.48
CA SER A 203 -17.51 0.28 -0.39
C SER A 203 -18.13 0.31 -1.79
N GLU A 204 -19.43 0.58 -1.92
CA GLU A 204 -20.11 0.79 -3.22
C GLU A 204 -19.52 2.02 -3.95
N GLU A 205 -19.26 3.09 -3.21
CA GLU A 205 -18.56 4.26 -3.76
C GLU A 205 -17.08 3.96 -4.04
N GLY A 206 -16.42 3.19 -3.18
CA GLY A 206 -15.06 2.73 -3.31
C GLY A 206 -14.81 1.97 -4.61
N GLU A 207 -15.79 1.18 -5.08
CA GLU A 207 -15.71 0.48 -6.36
C GLU A 207 -15.48 1.42 -7.55
N ALA A 208 -15.99 2.65 -7.49
CA ALA A 208 -15.73 3.64 -8.52
C ALA A 208 -14.24 4.04 -8.58
N TYR A 209 -13.55 4.00 -7.44
CA TYR A 209 -12.12 4.33 -7.35
C TYR A 209 -11.19 3.15 -7.74
N LEU A 210 -11.69 1.91 -7.76
CA LEU A 210 -10.87 0.75 -8.18
C LEU A 210 -10.45 0.84 -9.64
N ARG A 211 -11.25 1.50 -10.47
CA ARG A 211 -11.06 1.58 -11.92
C ARG A 211 -10.36 2.86 -12.33
N ALA A 212 -9.20 3.18 -11.74
CA ALA A 212 -8.47 4.39 -12.09
C ALA A 212 -8.14 4.49 -13.59
N SER A 213 -7.81 3.37 -14.22
CA SER A 213 -7.53 3.29 -15.66
C SER A 213 -8.75 3.44 -16.58
N SER A 214 -9.95 3.45 -16.02
CA SER A 214 -11.21 3.74 -16.72
C SER A 214 -12.01 4.83 -16.02
N PHE A 215 -11.33 5.66 -15.22
CA PHE A 215 -11.93 6.79 -14.53
C PHE A 215 -12.25 7.87 -15.56
N MET A 216 -13.40 7.69 -16.24
CA MET A 216 -13.84 8.64 -17.24
C MET A 216 -13.95 10.04 -16.62
N ALA A 217 -13.67 11.07 -17.40
CA ALA A 217 -13.79 12.46 -16.96
C ALA A 217 -15.17 12.75 -16.32
N GLU A 218 -16.21 12.04 -16.76
CA GLU A 218 -17.55 12.11 -16.21
C GLU A 218 -17.66 11.60 -14.77
N ASP A 219 -16.97 10.50 -14.42
CA ASP A 219 -16.96 9.95 -13.06
C ASP A 219 -16.21 10.88 -12.12
N PHE A 220 -15.10 11.44 -12.56
CA PHE A 220 -14.35 12.44 -11.82
C PHE A 220 -15.21 13.66 -11.51
N ASP A 221 -15.87 14.21 -12.52
CA ASP A 221 -16.74 15.38 -12.38
C ASP A 221 -17.94 15.09 -11.48
N ARG A 222 -18.51 13.88 -11.57
CA ARG A 222 -19.63 13.43 -10.72
C ARG A 222 -19.22 13.36 -9.25
N LEU A 223 -18.11 12.72 -8.95
CA LEU A 223 -17.59 12.60 -7.58
C LEU A 223 -17.20 13.97 -7.01
N TRP A 224 -16.58 14.83 -7.84
CA TRP A 224 -16.25 16.19 -7.41
C TRP A 224 -17.49 17.01 -7.07
N LYS A 225 -18.54 16.95 -7.91
CA LYS A 225 -19.83 17.59 -7.61
C LYS A 225 -20.41 17.09 -6.31
N LYS A 226 -20.39 15.77 -6.06
CA LYS A 226 -20.86 15.18 -4.80
C LYS A 226 -20.08 15.73 -3.60
N GLN A 227 -18.77 15.77 -3.68
CA GLN A 227 -17.90 16.30 -2.63
C GLN A 227 -18.18 17.79 -2.35
N LEU A 228 -18.38 18.61 -3.38
CA LEU A 228 -18.75 20.01 -3.21
C LEU A 228 -20.11 20.18 -2.55
N ARG A 229 -21.12 19.37 -2.91
CA ARG A 229 -22.44 19.37 -2.26
C ARG A 229 -22.30 19.05 -0.78
N GLN A 230 -21.53 18.04 -0.43
CA GLN A 230 -21.32 17.64 0.95
C GLN A 230 -20.58 18.72 1.76
N ARG A 231 -19.55 19.35 1.18
CA ARG A 231 -18.85 20.49 1.82
C ARG A 231 -19.80 21.68 2.06
N ARG A 232 -20.65 22.05 1.08
CA ARG A 232 -21.65 23.12 1.22
C ARG A 232 -22.66 22.76 2.30
N ARG A 233 -23.15 21.52 2.36
CA ARG A 233 -24.05 21.02 3.40
C ARG A 233 -23.43 21.15 4.78
N ASN A 234 -22.21 20.67 4.96
CA ASN A 234 -21.50 20.73 6.25
C ASN A 234 -21.23 22.17 6.69
N GLN A 235 -20.89 23.07 5.77
CA GLN A 235 -20.73 24.50 6.08
C GLN A 235 -22.04 25.17 6.50
N ARG A 236 -23.17 24.80 5.89
CA ARG A 236 -24.51 25.30 6.29
C ARG A 236 -24.89 24.80 7.68
N LEU A 237 -24.67 23.49 7.96
CA LEU A 237 -24.91 22.90 9.28
C LEU A 237 -24.05 23.57 10.37
N ALA A 238 -22.77 23.79 10.12
CA ALA A 238 -21.87 24.47 11.06
C ALA A 238 -22.27 25.91 11.34
N LYS A 239 -22.91 26.61 10.38
CA LYS A 239 -23.45 27.95 10.59
C LYS A 239 -24.77 27.94 11.40
N LEU A 240 -25.59 26.89 11.25
CA LEU A 240 -26.84 26.73 11.98
C LEU A 240 -26.63 26.26 13.42
N TYR A 241 -25.58 25.47 13.66
CA TYR A 241 -25.24 24.88 14.96
C TYR A 241 -23.80 25.22 15.37
N PRO A 242 -23.54 26.46 15.83
CA PRO A 242 -22.16 26.92 16.10
C PRO A 242 -21.52 26.37 17.38
N THR A 243 -22.26 25.67 18.22
CA THR A 243 -21.77 25.08 19.46
C THR A 243 -21.60 23.58 19.33
N GLY A 244 -20.40 23.14 19.55
CA GLY A 244 -19.81 21.80 19.53
C GLY A 244 -20.76 20.60 19.60
N ALA A 245 -20.53 19.72 18.68
CA ALA A 245 -21.26 18.49 18.41
C ALA A 245 -21.50 17.63 19.66
N GLU A 246 -22.64 17.74 20.27
CA GLU A 246 -23.35 16.59 20.78
C GLU A 246 -23.88 15.80 19.56
N LYS A 247 -23.58 14.50 19.53
CA LYS A 247 -24.09 13.59 18.51
C LYS A 247 -25.58 13.80 18.37
N LEU A 248 -26.03 14.33 17.24
CA LEU A 248 -27.43 14.34 16.87
C LEU A 248 -27.90 12.88 16.90
N ASP A 249 -28.79 12.56 17.84
CA ASP A 249 -29.50 11.29 17.83
C ASP A 249 -30.20 11.15 16.48
N ALA A 250 -30.23 9.95 15.94
CA ALA A 250 -30.86 9.62 14.65
C ALA A 250 -32.37 9.99 14.57
N ARG A 251 -32.94 10.60 15.63
CA ARG A 251 -34.32 11.09 15.72
C ARG A 251 -34.49 12.54 15.28
N ASP A 252 -33.41 13.32 15.15
CA ASP A 252 -33.42 14.73 14.74
C ASP A 252 -33.03 14.93 13.26
N GLU A 253 -33.11 13.87 12.45
CA GLU A 253 -33.00 14.05 11.00
C GLU A 253 -34.12 14.94 10.47
N PRO A 254 -33.81 16.01 9.70
CA PRO A 254 -34.83 16.85 9.09
C PRO A 254 -35.77 16.00 8.23
N SER A 255 -37.07 16.24 8.35
CA SER A 255 -38.10 15.50 7.61
C SER A 255 -37.80 15.44 6.11
N ALA A 256 -38.21 14.35 5.44
CA ALA A 256 -37.99 14.15 4.01
C ALA A 256 -38.45 15.38 3.16
N ALA A 257 -39.48 16.12 3.60
CA ALA A 257 -39.92 17.36 2.97
C ALA A 257 -38.87 18.50 3.07
N ALA A 258 -38.08 18.56 4.15
CA ALA A 258 -37.01 19.55 4.28
C ALA A 258 -35.75 19.16 3.44
N ARG A 259 -35.71 17.91 2.93
CA ARG A 259 -34.65 17.44 2.03
C ARG A 259 -34.92 17.86 0.58
N ASP A 260 -36.20 17.97 0.16
CA ASP A 260 -36.58 18.31 -1.22
C ASP A 260 -36.59 19.84 -1.50
N ASP A 261 -36.83 20.67 -0.49
CA ASP A 261 -36.79 22.14 -0.62
C ASP A 261 -35.41 22.77 -0.72
N MET A 262 -34.36 21.96 -0.63
CA MET A 262 -33.02 22.42 -0.97
C MET A 262 -32.80 22.34 -2.48
N GLU A 263 -33.30 23.37 -3.20
CA GLU A 263 -32.90 23.62 -4.59
C GLU A 263 -31.41 23.30 -4.74
N VAL A 264 -31.14 22.28 -5.56
CA VAL A 264 -29.77 21.86 -5.88
C VAL A 264 -29.21 22.98 -6.76
N GLU A 265 -28.66 24.02 -6.15
CA GLU A 265 -27.90 25.04 -6.86
C GLU A 265 -26.96 24.33 -7.84
N ALA A 266 -27.14 24.60 -9.13
CA ALA A 266 -26.31 24.01 -10.17
C ALA A 266 -24.82 24.28 -9.86
N ILE A 267 -24.06 23.22 -9.66
CA ILE A 267 -22.63 23.33 -9.40
C ILE A 267 -21.92 23.49 -10.74
N ASP A 268 -21.31 24.65 -10.93
CA ASP A 268 -20.40 24.92 -12.02
C ASP A 268 -18.98 24.57 -11.59
N LEU A 269 -18.48 23.43 -12.04
CA LEU A 269 -17.14 22.92 -11.62
C LEU A 269 -15.99 23.86 -11.98
N GLU A 270 -16.10 24.61 -13.06
CA GLU A 270 -15.06 25.56 -13.48
C GLU A 270 -14.94 26.76 -12.50
N LYS A 271 -16.07 27.18 -11.91
CA LYS A 271 -16.14 28.25 -10.94
C LYS A 271 -16.00 27.74 -9.51
N ASP A 272 -16.80 26.73 -9.17
CA ASP A 272 -16.96 26.22 -7.80
C ASP A 272 -15.83 25.29 -7.38
N GLY A 273 -15.23 24.55 -8.32
CA GLY A 273 -14.12 23.63 -8.08
C GLY A 273 -12.77 24.31 -7.83
N GLY A 274 -12.60 25.53 -8.33
CA GLY A 274 -11.40 26.33 -8.13
C GLY A 274 -10.13 25.73 -8.71
N HIS A 275 -8.97 26.17 -8.19
CA HIS A 275 -7.67 25.71 -8.66
C HIS A 275 -7.43 24.21 -8.36
N LEU A 276 -7.92 23.71 -7.22
CA LEU A 276 -7.71 22.33 -6.82
C LEU A 276 -8.42 21.35 -7.76
N TYR A 277 -9.63 21.66 -8.21
CA TYR A 277 -10.34 20.86 -9.21
C TYR A 277 -9.54 20.77 -10.51
N ARG A 278 -9.12 21.93 -11.05
CA ARG A 278 -8.38 21.97 -12.32
C ARG A 278 -7.05 21.21 -12.23
N TYR A 279 -6.34 21.40 -11.13
CA TYR A 279 -5.09 20.67 -10.87
C TYR A 279 -5.32 19.16 -10.78
N SER A 280 -6.27 18.72 -9.95
CA SER A 280 -6.58 17.31 -9.79
C SER A 280 -7.05 16.66 -11.08
N LYS A 281 -7.83 17.39 -11.89
CA LYS A 281 -8.28 16.91 -13.21
C LYS A 281 -7.12 16.74 -14.17
N ALA A 282 -6.23 17.72 -14.26
CA ALA A 282 -5.04 17.62 -15.11
C ALA A 282 -4.11 16.48 -14.68
N VAL A 283 -3.97 16.23 -13.38
CA VAL A 283 -3.21 15.10 -12.87
C VAL A 283 -3.88 13.78 -13.26
N MET A 284 -5.20 13.68 -13.13
CA MET A 284 -5.92 12.45 -13.51
C MET A 284 -5.86 12.18 -15.01
N GLU A 285 -5.85 13.22 -15.86
CA GLU A 285 -5.64 13.06 -17.30
C GLU A 285 -4.25 12.47 -17.61
N VAL A 286 -3.22 12.86 -16.84
CA VAL A 286 -1.88 12.26 -16.95
C VAL A 286 -1.90 10.80 -16.47
N VAL A 287 -2.52 10.53 -15.32
CA VAL A 287 -2.66 9.17 -14.76
C VAL A 287 -3.35 8.24 -15.76
N ASP A 288 -4.45 8.71 -16.34
CA ASP A 288 -5.26 7.97 -17.31
C ASP A 288 -4.47 7.69 -18.59
N GLY A 289 -3.67 8.66 -19.03
CA GLY A 289 -2.78 8.53 -20.19
C GLY A 289 -1.73 7.41 -20.05
N TYR A 290 -1.33 7.06 -18.84
CA TYR A 290 -0.47 5.90 -18.58
C TYR A 290 -1.21 4.57 -18.72
N GLY A 291 -2.53 4.52 -18.48
CA GLY A 291 -3.38 3.33 -18.62
C GLY A 291 -3.01 2.14 -17.70
N LEU A 292 -2.09 2.35 -16.76
CA LEU A 292 -1.46 1.29 -15.96
C LEU A 292 -1.90 1.28 -14.49
N ILE A 293 -2.72 2.27 -14.06
CA ILE A 293 -3.13 2.36 -12.66
C ILE A 293 -4.53 1.80 -12.48
N GLY A 294 -4.58 0.70 -11.78
CA GLY A 294 -5.78 0.13 -11.18
C GLY A 294 -5.46 -0.30 -9.77
N PHE A 295 -6.44 -0.28 -8.89
CA PHE A 295 -6.29 -0.75 -7.52
C PHE A 295 -7.06 -2.05 -7.33
N LEU A 296 -6.47 -2.99 -6.61
CA LEU A 296 -7.15 -4.19 -6.14
C LEU A 296 -7.63 -3.98 -4.72
N PRO A 297 -8.90 -4.26 -4.41
CA PRO A 297 -9.36 -4.23 -3.04
C PRO A 297 -8.78 -5.43 -2.28
N LEU A 298 -8.35 -5.19 -1.04
CA LEU A 298 -7.76 -6.22 -0.18
C LEU A 298 -8.28 -6.13 1.25
N ASP A 299 -8.90 -7.21 1.66
CA ASP A 299 -9.03 -7.64 3.03
C ASP A 299 -8.10 -8.83 3.24
N VAL A 300 -7.13 -8.69 4.13
CA VAL A 300 -6.11 -9.74 4.41
C VAL A 300 -6.74 -11.00 4.98
N GLN A 301 -7.91 -10.90 5.62
CA GLN A 301 -8.65 -12.04 6.17
C GLN A 301 -9.51 -12.75 5.11
N SER A 302 -9.75 -12.11 3.96
CA SER A 302 -10.52 -12.69 2.87
C SER A 302 -9.65 -13.59 1.99
N GLN A 303 -9.93 -14.89 2.04
CA GLN A 303 -9.26 -15.89 1.21
C GLN A 303 -9.35 -15.56 -0.28
N ASP A 304 -10.54 -15.16 -0.75
CA ASP A 304 -10.78 -14.86 -2.17
C ASP A 304 -9.95 -13.66 -2.65
N MET A 305 -9.86 -12.60 -1.85
CA MET A 305 -9.08 -11.41 -2.19
C MET A 305 -7.58 -11.72 -2.17
N MET A 306 -7.11 -12.48 -1.17
CA MET A 306 -5.71 -12.94 -1.10
C MET A 306 -5.35 -13.85 -2.28
N THR A 307 -6.26 -14.73 -2.69
CA THR A 307 -6.05 -15.60 -3.85
C THR A 307 -5.92 -14.79 -5.14
N ARG A 308 -6.84 -13.83 -5.38
CA ARG A 308 -6.80 -12.95 -6.56
C ARG A 308 -5.52 -12.13 -6.62
N LEU A 309 -5.13 -11.53 -5.49
CA LEU A 309 -3.88 -10.76 -5.43
C LEU A 309 -2.67 -11.65 -5.70
N THR A 310 -2.62 -12.86 -5.10
CA THR A 310 -1.52 -13.79 -5.31
C THR A 310 -1.42 -14.22 -6.77
N GLN A 311 -2.54 -14.53 -7.43
CA GLN A 311 -2.57 -14.86 -8.85
C GLN A 311 -2.04 -13.72 -9.72
N GLN A 312 -2.43 -12.48 -9.44
CA GLN A 312 -1.92 -11.33 -10.19
C GLN A 312 -0.42 -11.11 -9.98
N ILE A 313 0.08 -11.31 -8.75
CA ILE A 313 1.52 -11.26 -8.49
C ILE A 313 2.23 -12.34 -9.30
N ASP A 314 1.73 -13.57 -9.24
CA ASP A 314 2.31 -14.73 -9.95
C ASP A 314 2.32 -14.49 -11.47
N ASP A 315 1.25 -13.95 -12.03
CA ASP A 315 1.19 -13.57 -13.45
C ASP A 315 2.24 -12.51 -13.81
N CYS A 316 2.42 -11.49 -12.96
CA CYS A 316 3.38 -10.42 -13.18
C CYS A 316 4.85 -10.88 -13.11
N ILE A 317 5.17 -11.87 -12.25
CA ILE A 317 6.53 -12.38 -12.07
C ILE A 317 6.80 -13.66 -12.88
N GLY A 318 5.83 -14.15 -13.63
CA GLY A 318 5.96 -15.36 -14.44
C GLY A 318 6.01 -16.65 -13.61
N ASN A 319 5.36 -16.70 -12.48
CA ASN A 319 5.28 -17.85 -11.60
C ASN A 319 4.04 -18.69 -11.93
N PHE A 320 4.10 -19.45 -13.01
CA PHE A 320 3.01 -20.30 -13.52
C PHE A 320 3.07 -21.75 -13.03
N LEU A 321 3.57 -22.01 -11.84
CA LEU A 321 3.80 -23.36 -11.29
C LEU A 321 2.61 -23.87 -10.47
#